data_e5d2c67a4b7ab6a20043913127790065
#
_entry.id   e5d2c67a4b7ab6a20043913127790065
#
_cell.length_a   1.000
_cell.length_b   1.000
_cell.length_c   1.000
_cell.angle_alpha   90.00
_cell.angle_beta   90.00
_cell.angle_gamma   90.00
#
_symmetry.space_group_name_H-M   'P 1'
#
loop_
_entity.id
_entity.type
_entity.pdbx_description
1 polymer ?
#
loop_
_entity_poly.entity_id
_entity_poly.type
_entity_poly.pdbx_seq_one_letter_code
_entity_poly.pdbx_strand_id
1 'polypeptide(L)'
;MFNISLTRDDYMYYQENSAGFAVDSFTRFIDKHAPVYKIQARVDDNVAALDTYREKIQAFYECSLERDKAFVKNIKFTDHDRPNSIIITGGFHTESLRDLFGKEKVSYVSIMPKFTSPPGYESP
;
A
#
# COMPACT_ATOMS: atom_id res chain seq x y z
N MET A 1 -1.48 2.39 7.43
CA MET A 1 -0.78 1.09 7.30
C MET A 1 -1.68 -0.08 7.72
N PHE A 2 -2.19 -0.11 8.95
CA PHE A 2 -2.95 -1.26 9.46
C PHE A 2 -4.27 -1.57 8.74
N ASN A 3 -4.84 -0.64 8.02
CA ASN A 3 -6.02 -0.86 7.17
C ASN A 3 -5.70 -1.26 5.72
N ILE A 4 -4.43 -1.56 5.41
CA ILE A 4 -3.96 -1.99 4.09
C ILE A 4 -4.36 -1.02 2.97
N SER A 5 -4.27 0.28 3.23
CA SER A 5 -4.66 1.34 2.30
C SER A 5 -3.50 2.24 1.83
N LEU A 6 -2.25 1.86 2.13
CA LEU A 6 -1.11 2.65 1.66
C LEU A 6 -0.99 2.56 0.15
N THR A 7 -0.72 3.69 -0.47
CA THR A 7 -0.21 3.71 -1.84
C THR A 7 1.23 3.19 -1.87
N ARG A 8 1.77 2.98 -3.06
CA ARG A 8 3.19 2.62 -3.21
C ARG A 8 4.11 3.69 -2.62
N ASP A 9 3.84 4.96 -2.89
CA ASP A 9 4.67 6.08 -2.42
C ASP A 9 4.61 6.21 -0.90
N ASP A 10 3.43 6.02 -0.29
CA ASP A 10 3.28 5.99 1.16
C ASP A 10 4.08 4.84 1.78
N TYR A 11 4.09 3.67 1.13
CA TYR A 11 4.85 2.52 1.61
C TYR A 11 6.37 2.76 1.50
N MET A 12 6.84 3.35 0.41
CA MET A 12 8.25 3.73 0.24
C MET A 12 8.67 4.74 1.32
N TYR A 13 7.86 5.77 1.55
CA TYR A 13 8.10 6.74 2.62
C TYR A 13 8.15 6.07 4.00
N TYR A 14 7.24 5.13 4.26
CA TYR A 14 7.26 4.34 5.49
C TYR A 14 8.55 3.55 5.64
N GLN A 15 9.04 2.88 4.60
CA GLN A 15 10.28 2.10 4.65
C GLN A 15 11.48 2.98 5.02
N GLU A 16 11.59 4.16 4.41
CA GLU A 16 12.68 5.10 4.66
C GLU A 16 12.64 5.69 6.07
N ASN A 17 11.46 5.78 6.67
CA ASN A 17 11.24 6.44 7.97
C ASN A 17 10.71 5.47 9.04
N SER A 18 10.89 4.18 8.88
CA SER A 18 10.24 3.12 9.69
C SER A 18 10.45 3.27 11.21
N ALA A 19 11.61 3.77 11.64
CA ALA A 19 11.91 4.02 13.05
C ALA A 19 10.98 5.08 13.68
N GLY A 20 10.57 6.10 12.90
CA GLY A 20 9.64 7.14 13.35
C GLY A 20 8.21 6.61 13.53
N PHE A 21 7.88 5.50 12.90
CA PHE A 21 6.55 4.86 12.96
C PHE A 21 6.43 3.78 14.05
N ALA A 22 7.47 3.60 14.89
CA ALA A 22 7.36 2.73 16.04
C ALA A 22 6.30 3.23 17.03
N VAL A 23 5.49 2.34 17.56
CA VAL A 23 4.39 2.69 18.50
C VAL A 23 4.94 3.44 19.71
N ASP A 24 6.10 3.03 20.23
CA ASP A 24 6.78 3.68 21.33
C ASP A 24 7.10 5.17 21.05
N SER A 25 7.40 5.55 19.82
CA SER A 25 7.62 6.96 19.43
C SER A 25 6.35 7.79 19.59
N PHE A 26 5.19 7.26 19.21
CA PHE A 26 3.90 7.91 19.37
C PHE A 26 3.49 7.99 20.84
N THR A 27 3.68 6.91 21.58
CA THR A 27 3.39 6.87 23.03
C THR A 27 4.18 7.93 23.77
N ARG A 28 5.49 7.98 23.57
CA ARG A 28 6.36 9.01 24.18
C ARG A 28 5.94 10.44 23.76
N PHE A 29 5.54 10.64 22.52
CA PHE A 29 5.04 11.92 22.06
C PHE A 29 3.77 12.34 22.82
N ILE A 30 2.80 11.42 22.95
CA ILE A 30 1.56 11.67 23.68
C ILE A 30 1.85 11.97 25.15
N ASP A 31 2.63 11.14 25.82
CA ASP A 31 2.98 11.30 27.24
C ASP A 31 3.65 12.65 27.52
N LYS A 32 4.52 13.11 26.61
CA LYS A 32 5.23 14.38 26.71
C LYS A 32 4.31 15.57 26.51
N HIS A 33 3.38 15.49 25.57
CA HIS A 33 2.63 16.67 25.12
C HIS A 33 1.22 16.76 25.72
N ALA A 34 0.57 15.65 26.05
CA ALA A 34 -0.78 15.68 26.64
C ALA A 34 -0.89 16.58 27.88
N PRO A 35 0.05 16.55 28.85
CA PRO A 35 0.01 17.44 30.02
C PRO A 35 0.11 18.93 29.66
N VAL A 36 0.91 19.27 28.64
CA VAL A 36 1.10 20.66 28.18
C VAL A 36 -0.21 21.25 27.68
N TYR A 37 -1.01 20.43 26.98
CA TYR A 37 -2.30 20.82 26.42
C TYR A 37 -3.48 20.51 27.38
N LYS A 38 -3.20 20.06 28.60
CA LYS A 38 -4.24 19.68 29.61
C LYS A 38 -5.20 18.61 29.07
N ILE A 39 -4.70 17.71 28.22
CA ILE A 39 -5.47 16.59 27.67
C ILE A 39 -5.25 15.37 28.57
N GLN A 40 -6.33 14.79 29.06
CA GLN A 40 -6.28 13.49 29.75
C GLN A 40 -6.26 12.38 28.70
N ALA A 41 -5.10 12.14 28.08
CA ALA A 41 -4.90 11.03 27.18
C ALA A 41 -4.21 9.89 27.93
N ARG A 42 -4.80 8.70 27.88
CA ARG A 42 -4.17 7.47 28.34
C ARG A 42 -4.02 6.56 27.12
N VAL A 43 -2.80 6.17 26.84
CA VAL A 43 -2.53 5.15 25.83
C VAL A 43 -2.78 3.77 26.45
N ASP A 44 -3.50 2.91 25.72
CA ASP A 44 -3.75 1.54 26.15
C ASP A 44 -2.43 0.76 26.25
N ASP A 45 -2.24 0.00 27.33
CA ASP A 45 -1.02 -0.78 27.59
C ASP A 45 -0.76 -1.82 26.48
N ASN A 46 -1.80 -2.27 25.77
CA ASN A 46 -1.70 -3.22 24.68
C ASN A 46 -1.29 -2.58 23.34
N VAL A 47 -1.19 -1.25 23.26
CA VAL A 47 -0.88 -0.57 21.99
C VAL A 47 0.47 -0.99 21.41
N ALA A 48 1.43 -1.37 22.28
CA ALA A 48 2.73 -1.88 21.87
C ALA A 48 2.64 -3.17 21.03
N ALA A 49 1.57 -3.96 21.19
CA ALA A 49 1.33 -5.15 20.38
C ALA A 49 1.14 -4.83 18.88
N LEU A 50 0.79 -3.58 18.54
CA LEU A 50 0.67 -3.17 17.14
C LEU A 50 2.00 -3.31 16.39
N ASP A 51 3.15 -3.15 17.04
CA ASP A 51 4.44 -3.31 16.39
C ASP A 51 4.69 -4.77 15.95
N THR A 52 4.10 -5.76 16.61
CA THR A 52 4.20 -7.16 16.17
C THR A 52 3.44 -7.44 14.88
N TYR A 53 2.39 -6.67 14.60
CA TYR A 53 1.64 -6.76 13.34
C TYR A 53 2.30 -5.98 12.21
N ARG A 54 3.12 -4.99 12.54
CA ARG A 54 3.80 -4.14 11.56
C ARG A 54 4.68 -4.95 10.61
N GLU A 55 5.45 -5.90 11.12
CA GLU A 55 6.29 -6.78 10.28
C GLU A 55 5.47 -7.62 9.30
N LYS A 56 4.32 -8.15 9.75
CA LYS A 56 3.44 -8.95 8.88
C LYS A 56 2.83 -8.11 7.76
N ILE A 57 2.43 -6.88 8.07
CA ILE A 57 1.86 -5.96 7.09
C ILE A 57 2.94 -5.48 6.13
N GLN A 58 4.15 -5.25 6.59
CA GLN A 58 5.29 -4.94 5.73
C GLN A 58 5.55 -6.08 4.74
N ALA A 59 5.60 -7.33 5.21
CA ALA A 59 5.76 -8.49 4.34
C ALA A 59 4.63 -8.60 3.29
N PHE A 60 3.40 -8.20 3.63
CA PHE A 60 2.29 -8.13 2.67
C PHE A 60 2.58 -7.13 1.54
N TYR A 61 3.03 -5.91 1.86
CA TYR A 61 3.35 -4.91 0.84
C TYR A 61 4.55 -5.33 -0.03
N GLU A 62 5.59 -5.89 0.58
CA GLU A 62 6.75 -6.43 -0.14
C GLU A 62 6.34 -7.54 -1.12
N CYS A 63 5.52 -8.48 -0.66
CA CYS A 63 4.98 -9.54 -1.51
C CYS A 63 4.13 -8.96 -2.67
N SER A 64 3.37 -7.90 -2.42
CA SER A 64 2.56 -7.25 -3.45
C SER A 64 3.43 -6.61 -4.54
N LEU A 65 4.53 -5.97 -4.17
CA LEU A 65 5.48 -5.40 -5.12
C LEU A 65 6.25 -6.48 -5.93
N GLU A 66 6.63 -7.58 -5.29
CA GLU A 66 7.24 -8.71 -6.00
C GLU A 66 6.26 -9.36 -6.97
N ARG A 67 5.00 -9.40 -6.63
CA ARG A 67 3.92 -9.90 -7.51
C ARG A 67 3.79 -9.07 -8.78
N ASP A 68 3.99 -7.74 -8.71
CA ASP A 68 3.98 -6.88 -9.90
C ASP A 68 5.10 -7.22 -10.86
N LYS A 69 6.31 -7.45 -10.34
CA LYS A 69 7.44 -7.92 -11.15
C LYS A 69 7.15 -9.27 -11.81
N ALA A 70 6.52 -10.17 -11.06
CA ALA A 70 6.12 -11.47 -11.60
C ALA A 70 5.04 -11.34 -12.69
N PHE A 71 4.08 -10.43 -12.54
CA PHE A 71 3.09 -10.15 -13.58
C PHE A 71 3.78 -9.75 -14.89
N VAL A 72 4.65 -8.74 -14.85
CA VAL A 72 5.34 -8.26 -16.06
C VAL A 72 6.19 -9.36 -16.69
N LYS A 73 6.95 -10.10 -15.87
CA LYS A 73 7.78 -11.21 -16.35
C LYS A 73 7.00 -12.33 -17.03
N ASN A 74 5.76 -12.58 -16.59
CA ASN A 74 4.94 -13.69 -17.08
C ASN A 74 3.88 -13.28 -18.12
N ILE A 75 3.87 -12.01 -18.55
CA ILE A 75 3.00 -11.58 -19.65
C ILE A 75 3.37 -12.38 -20.91
N LYS A 76 2.39 -13.08 -21.46
CA LYS A 76 2.51 -13.79 -22.72
C LYS A 76 1.67 -13.07 -23.77
N PHE A 77 2.29 -12.72 -24.87
CA PHE A 77 1.58 -12.23 -26.04
C PHE A 77 1.20 -13.43 -26.91
N THR A 78 -0.08 -13.63 -27.12
CA THR A 78 -0.62 -14.84 -27.78
C THR A 78 -0.60 -14.76 -29.29
N ASP A 79 -0.46 -13.56 -29.85
CA ASP A 79 -0.45 -13.33 -31.30
C ASP A 79 0.84 -12.62 -31.70
N HIS A 80 1.62 -13.26 -32.58
CA HIS A 80 2.87 -12.70 -33.08
C HIS A 80 2.65 -11.49 -34.01
N ASP A 81 1.50 -11.43 -34.70
CA ASP A 81 1.19 -10.34 -35.64
C ASP A 81 0.57 -9.13 -34.90
N ARG A 82 -0.12 -9.34 -33.80
CA ARG A 82 -0.73 -8.30 -32.95
C ARG A 82 -0.61 -8.66 -31.48
N PRO A 83 0.55 -8.45 -30.89
CA PRO A 83 0.83 -8.87 -29.52
C PRO A 83 0.11 -7.95 -28.52
N ASN A 84 -1.16 -8.23 -28.22
CA ASN A 84 -1.94 -7.50 -27.24
C ASN A 84 -2.24 -8.41 -26.03
N SER A 85 -2.18 -7.86 -24.83
CA SER A 85 -2.58 -8.53 -23.61
C SER A 85 -3.47 -7.63 -22.78
N ILE A 86 -4.45 -8.21 -22.11
CA ILE A 86 -5.32 -7.52 -21.15
C ILE A 86 -4.92 -8.00 -19.76
N ILE A 87 -4.63 -7.05 -18.88
CA ILE A 87 -4.29 -7.32 -17.48
C ILE A 87 -5.35 -6.65 -16.61
N ILE A 88 -5.94 -7.44 -15.72
CA ILE A 88 -6.92 -6.94 -14.74
C ILE A 88 -6.28 -7.02 -13.36
N THR A 89 -6.13 -5.88 -12.69
CA THR A 89 -5.49 -5.79 -11.37
C THR A 89 -6.27 -4.88 -10.43
N GLY A 90 -6.01 -5.01 -9.13
CA GLY A 90 -6.48 -4.03 -8.16
C GLY A 90 -5.72 -2.70 -8.26
N GLY A 91 -6.32 -1.62 -7.76
CA GLY A 91 -5.77 -0.26 -7.88
C GLY A 91 -4.37 -0.08 -7.28
N PHE A 92 -4.01 -0.84 -6.24
CA PHE A 92 -2.67 -0.82 -5.63
C PHE A 92 -1.53 -1.13 -6.62
N HIS A 93 -1.80 -1.97 -7.63
CA HIS A 93 -0.80 -2.40 -8.62
C HIS A 93 -0.59 -1.40 -9.76
N THR A 94 -1.49 -0.44 -9.95
CA THR A 94 -1.53 0.43 -11.15
C THR A 94 -0.24 1.21 -11.34
N GLU A 95 0.26 1.88 -10.31
CA GLU A 95 1.47 2.71 -10.39
C GLU A 95 2.71 1.87 -10.62
N SER A 96 2.84 0.77 -9.88
CA SER A 96 3.97 -0.14 -9.99
C SER A 96 4.06 -0.76 -11.39
N LEU A 97 2.94 -1.22 -11.93
CA LEU A 97 2.88 -1.79 -13.28
C LEU A 97 3.18 -0.74 -14.35
N ARG A 98 2.69 0.50 -14.21
CA ARG A 98 3.00 1.60 -15.11
C ARG A 98 4.51 1.84 -15.21
N ASP A 99 5.20 1.88 -14.07
CA ASP A 99 6.64 2.10 -14.02
C ASP A 99 7.42 0.93 -14.62
N LEU A 100 6.98 -0.31 -14.35
CA LEU A 100 7.58 -1.50 -14.92
C LEU A 100 7.42 -1.55 -16.44
N PHE A 101 6.22 -1.26 -16.97
CA PHE A 101 5.99 -1.20 -18.42
C PHE A 101 6.84 -0.11 -19.08
N GLY A 102 7.00 1.05 -18.43
CA GLY A 102 7.87 2.11 -18.91
C GLY A 102 9.34 1.65 -19.02
N LYS A 103 9.85 0.92 -18.01
CA LYS A 103 11.21 0.35 -18.01
C LYS A 103 11.41 -0.69 -19.11
N GLU A 104 10.42 -1.55 -19.30
CA GLU A 104 10.43 -2.59 -20.34
C GLU A 104 10.05 -2.07 -21.74
N LYS A 105 9.76 -0.77 -21.87
CA LYS A 105 9.35 -0.11 -23.13
C LYS A 105 8.10 -0.73 -23.76
N VAL A 106 7.18 -1.21 -22.92
CA VAL A 106 5.89 -1.75 -23.33
C VAL A 106 4.87 -0.61 -23.41
N SER A 107 4.23 -0.46 -24.57
CA SER A 107 3.10 0.48 -24.72
C SER A 107 1.86 -0.06 -24.00
N TYR A 108 1.16 0.77 -23.25
CA TYR A 108 -0.03 0.36 -22.50
C TYR A 108 -1.08 1.47 -22.47
N VAL A 109 -2.32 1.05 -22.22
CA VAL A 109 -3.45 1.93 -21.89
C VAL A 109 -4.00 1.47 -20.54
N SER A 110 -4.08 2.40 -19.58
CA SER A 110 -4.69 2.13 -18.28
C SER A 110 -6.14 2.61 -18.31
N ILE A 111 -7.07 1.72 -18.00
CA ILE A 111 -8.49 2.01 -17.91
C ILE A 111 -8.93 1.75 -16.47
N MET A 112 -9.34 2.82 -15.80
CA MET A 112 -9.92 2.71 -14.45
C MET A 112 -11.42 2.94 -14.56
N PRO A 113 -12.25 1.91 -14.33
CA PRO A 113 -13.69 2.07 -14.38
C PRO A 113 -14.13 2.96 -13.21
N LYS A 114 -15.04 3.89 -13.48
CA LYS A 114 -15.69 4.68 -12.45
C LYS A 114 -16.88 3.88 -11.90
N PHE A 115 -16.74 3.37 -10.69
CA PHE A 115 -17.85 2.75 -10.00
C PHE A 115 -18.66 3.82 -9.28
N THR A 116 -19.97 3.84 -9.51
CA THR A 116 -20.92 4.61 -8.71
C THR A 116 -21.60 3.63 -7.75
N SER A 117 -21.34 3.78 -6.46
CA SER A 117 -22.05 2.98 -5.46
C SER A 117 -23.52 3.39 -5.40
N PRO A 118 -24.46 2.45 -5.36
CA PRO A 118 -25.86 2.77 -5.04
C PRO A 118 -25.94 3.48 -3.68
N PRO A 119 -26.94 4.34 -3.45
CA PRO A 119 -27.16 4.91 -2.13
C PRO A 119 -27.30 3.81 -1.08
N GLY A 120 -26.53 3.89 0.01
CA GLY A 120 -26.54 2.90 1.09
C GLY A 120 -25.56 1.72 0.92
N TYR A 121 -24.72 1.69 -0.13
CA TYR A 121 -23.65 0.71 -0.24
C TYR A 121 -22.46 1.16 0.63
N GLU A 122 -22.13 0.36 1.65
CA GLU A 122 -20.88 0.46 2.41
C GLU A 122 -19.92 -0.58 1.86
N SER A 123 -18.69 -0.15 1.56
CA SER A 123 -17.63 -1.08 1.15
C SER A 123 -17.29 -2.00 2.32
N PRO A 124 -17.15 -3.31 2.10
CA PRO A 124 -16.76 -4.25 3.14
C PRO A 124 -15.37 -3.94 3.72
#